data_100871566a6b7537b9fb4fe908486d49
#
_entry.id   100871566a6b7537b9fb4fe908486d49
#
_cell.length_a   1.000
_cell.length_b   1.000
_cell.length_c   1.000
_cell.angle_alpha   90.00
_cell.angle_beta   90.00
_cell.angle_gamma   90.00
#
_symmetry.space_group_name_H-M   'P 1'
#
loop_
_entity.id
_entity.type
_entity.pdbx_description
1 polymer ?
#
loop_
_entity_poly.entity_id
_entity_poly.type
_entity_poly.pdbx_seq_one_letter_code
_entity_poly.pdbx_strand_id
1 'polypeptide(L)'
;KGNINVNADLILGIGPNTLTLSAHNDININANITMNAGSLFFKYGQDVNNTAANYYLNNGAKVNLSVGVGFSTQKGSEATKNYTVISSLGSASSMTGADLQGINGNLSGNYVLGTDIDASGTWEWNGYTGFDPIGFYNTNLSPMDSSQQAFRGRFDGLGHAINGLSIESMYQ
;
A
#
# COMPACT_ATOMS: atom_id res chain seq x y z
N LYS A 1 12.86 -21.27 16.13
CA LYS A 1 11.58 -20.59 15.91
C LYS A 1 11.75 -19.14 16.36
N GLY A 2 11.76 -18.20 15.44
CA GLY A 2 12.10 -16.82 15.81
C GLY A 2 11.55 -15.80 14.83
N ASN A 3 11.78 -14.54 15.21
CA ASN A 3 11.50 -13.37 14.41
C ASN A 3 12.68 -13.09 13.46
N ILE A 4 12.41 -12.36 12.39
CA ILE A 4 13.44 -11.63 11.66
C ILE A 4 13.42 -10.18 12.15
N ASN A 5 14.60 -9.63 12.46
CA ASN A 5 14.75 -8.22 12.84
C ASN A 5 15.69 -7.54 11.84
N VAL A 6 15.19 -6.53 11.15
CA VAL A 6 15.98 -5.66 10.28
C VAL A 6 16.41 -4.45 11.12
N ASN A 7 17.64 -4.48 11.61
CA ASN A 7 18.16 -3.47 12.57
C ASN A 7 19.12 -2.46 11.94
N ALA A 8 19.36 -2.57 10.63
CA ALA A 8 20.15 -1.62 9.85
C ALA A 8 19.51 -1.44 8.48
N ASP A 9 19.75 -0.30 7.87
CA ASP A 9 19.21 0.00 6.54
C ASP A 9 19.67 -1.03 5.51
N LEU A 10 18.71 -1.54 4.74
CA LEU A 10 18.95 -2.42 3.61
C LEU A 10 18.66 -1.67 2.32
N ILE A 11 19.64 -1.56 1.45
CA ILE A 11 19.50 -0.93 0.13
C ILE A 11 19.82 -1.98 -0.94
N LEU A 12 18.82 -2.34 -1.73
CA LEU A 12 18.96 -3.30 -2.83
C LEU A 12 18.74 -2.57 -4.15
N GLY A 13 19.77 -2.54 -4.98
CA GLY A 13 19.86 -1.55 -6.06
C GLY A 13 19.77 -2.08 -7.48
N ILE A 14 20.02 -3.36 -7.78
CA ILE A 14 20.24 -3.77 -9.16
C ILE A 14 19.67 -5.16 -9.45
N GLY A 15 18.86 -5.25 -10.51
CA GLY A 15 18.42 -6.50 -11.12
C GLY A 15 17.07 -7.00 -10.62
N PRO A 16 16.51 -7.98 -11.33
CA PRO A 16 15.14 -8.48 -11.10
C PRO A 16 15.04 -9.48 -9.93
N ASN A 17 15.95 -9.39 -8.94
CA ASN A 17 16.01 -10.33 -7.85
C ASN A 17 14.92 -10.10 -6.81
N THR A 18 14.50 -11.16 -6.13
CA THR A 18 13.56 -11.09 -5.02
C THR A 18 14.30 -11.19 -3.69
N LEU A 19 14.12 -10.20 -2.81
CA LEU A 19 14.45 -10.33 -1.40
C LEU A 19 13.28 -10.99 -0.68
N THR A 20 13.49 -12.17 -0.11
CA THR A 20 12.51 -12.85 0.73
C THR A 20 12.94 -12.81 2.18
N LEU A 21 12.12 -12.21 3.05
CA LEU A 21 12.25 -12.33 4.51
C LEU A 21 11.23 -13.39 4.98
N SER A 22 11.74 -14.52 5.47
CA SER A 22 10.88 -15.66 5.88
C SER A 22 11.09 -15.96 7.36
N ALA A 23 10.11 -15.60 8.20
CA ALA A 23 10.12 -15.74 9.64
C ALA A 23 9.13 -16.80 10.11
N HIS A 24 9.49 -17.58 11.11
CA HIS A 24 8.54 -18.46 11.79
C HIS A 24 7.47 -17.69 12.54
N ASN A 25 7.85 -16.57 13.17
CA ASN A 25 6.94 -15.64 13.84
C ASN A 25 6.88 -14.32 13.06
N ASP A 26 7.34 -13.22 13.66
CA ASP A 26 7.19 -11.87 13.15
C ASP A 26 8.39 -11.43 12.31
N ILE A 27 8.15 -10.43 11.47
CA ILE A 27 9.18 -9.63 10.82
C ILE A 27 9.14 -8.23 11.44
N ASN A 28 10.21 -7.82 12.12
CA ASN A 28 10.36 -6.51 12.73
C ASN A 28 11.28 -5.64 11.87
N ILE A 29 10.75 -4.62 11.26
CA ILE A 29 11.48 -3.65 10.45
C ILE A 29 11.81 -2.46 11.36
N ASN A 30 13.03 -2.44 11.91
CA ASN A 30 13.50 -1.42 12.84
C ASN A 30 14.39 -0.36 12.16
N ALA A 31 14.69 -0.55 10.87
CA ALA A 31 15.44 0.35 10.00
C ALA A 31 14.88 0.26 8.57
N ASN A 32 15.23 1.18 7.69
CA ASN A 32 14.63 1.25 6.37
C ASN A 32 15.01 0.07 5.48
N ILE A 33 14.06 -0.34 4.64
CA ILE A 33 14.32 -1.21 3.49
C ILE A 33 14.08 -0.39 2.23
N THR A 34 15.05 -0.35 1.32
CA THR A 34 14.92 0.35 0.04
C THR A 34 15.16 -0.64 -1.10
N MET A 35 14.12 -0.82 -1.92
CA MET A 35 14.15 -1.66 -3.13
C MET A 35 14.09 -0.76 -4.37
N ASN A 36 15.19 -0.66 -5.08
CA ASN A 36 15.27 0.12 -6.33
C ASN A 36 14.90 -0.71 -7.57
N ALA A 37 14.90 -2.04 -7.45
CA ALA A 37 14.50 -2.98 -8.49
C ALA A 37 14.08 -4.33 -7.88
N GLY A 38 13.50 -5.21 -8.70
CA GLY A 38 13.14 -6.57 -8.30
C GLY A 38 11.86 -6.64 -7.47
N SER A 39 11.85 -7.46 -6.42
CA SER A 39 10.67 -7.68 -5.58
C SER A 39 11.03 -7.88 -4.11
N LEU A 40 10.13 -7.49 -3.22
CA LEU A 40 10.21 -7.74 -1.79
C LEU A 40 9.07 -8.68 -1.36
N PHE A 41 9.42 -9.76 -0.69
CA PHE A 41 8.44 -10.73 -0.21
C PHE A 41 8.58 -10.96 1.29
N PHE A 42 7.52 -10.65 2.05
CA PHE A 42 7.43 -10.94 3.48
C PHE A 42 6.64 -12.22 3.71
N LYS A 43 7.31 -13.22 4.27
CA LYS A 43 6.71 -14.48 4.74
C LYS A 43 6.80 -14.53 6.26
N TYR A 44 5.68 -14.44 6.95
CA TYR A 44 5.65 -14.44 8.43
C TYR A 44 4.65 -15.48 8.94
N GLY A 45 4.79 -15.87 10.22
CA GLY A 45 3.96 -16.92 10.79
C GLY A 45 4.17 -18.27 10.11
N GLN A 46 5.38 -18.56 9.60
CA GLN A 46 5.69 -19.79 8.89
C GLN A 46 5.78 -21.01 9.84
N ASP A 47 5.57 -20.80 11.13
CA ASP A 47 5.28 -21.89 12.07
C ASP A 47 3.77 -22.15 12.04
N VAL A 48 3.39 -23.40 11.79
CA VAL A 48 2.00 -23.86 11.63
C VAL A 48 1.06 -23.51 12.79
N ASN A 49 1.59 -23.13 13.93
CA ASN A 49 0.82 -22.81 15.14
C ASN A 49 0.77 -21.30 15.47
N ASN A 50 1.39 -20.41 14.67
CA ASN A 50 1.42 -18.99 14.99
C ASN A 50 0.48 -18.18 14.11
N THR A 51 -0.79 -18.12 14.48
CA THR A 51 -1.83 -17.33 13.78
C THR A 51 -1.76 -15.83 14.14
N ALA A 52 -1.03 -15.45 15.19
CA ALA A 52 -0.90 -14.05 15.63
C ALA A 52 0.25 -13.30 14.93
N ALA A 53 1.15 -14.01 14.21
CA ALA A 53 2.30 -13.41 13.57
C ALA A 53 1.93 -12.29 12.57
N ASN A 54 2.81 -11.30 12.48
CA ASN A 54 2.68 -10.16 11.56
C ASN A 54 4.06 -9.58 11.18
N TYR A 55 4.08 -8.59 10.30
CA TYR A 55 5.21 -7.69 10.14
C TYR A 55 4.90 -6.34 10.78
N TYR A 56 5.92 -5.73 11.34
CA TYR A 56 5.82 -4.46 12.07
C TYR A 56 6.91 -3.51 11.59
N LEU A 57 6.53 -2.27 11.36
CA LEU A 57 7.46 -1.17 11.12
C LEU A 57 7.60 -0.39 12.43
N ASN A 58 8.82 -0.36 12.97
CA ASN A 58 9.12 0.23 14.26
C ASN A 58 10.03 1.46 14.07
N ASN A 59 10.09 2.34 15.08
CA ASN A 59 11.03 3.47 15.12
C ASN A 59 10.95 4.42 13.89
N GLY A 60 9.79 4.51 13.24
CA GLY A 60 9.64 5.31 12.03
C GLY A 60 10.29 4.71 10.77
N ALA A 61 10.64 3.43 10.80
CA ALA A 61 11.18 2.75 9.64
C ALA A 61 10.19 2.75 8.46
N LYS A 62 10.74 2.83 7.25
CA LYS A 62 9.98 2.82 6.00
C LYS A 62 10.44 1.70 5.08
N VAL A 63 9.50 1.18 4.29
CA VAL A 63 9.81 0.29 3.18
C VAL A 63 9.63 1.07 1.87
N ASN A 64 10.74 1.56 1.33
CA ASN A 64 10.77 2.34 0.10
C ASN A 64 10.80 1.40 -1.11
N LEU A 65 9.85 1.55 -2.01
CA LEU A 65 9.68 0.72 -3.19
C LEU A 65 9.64 1.62 -4.43
N SER A 66 10.65 1.53 -5.28
CA SER A 66 10.66 2.26 -6.55
C SER A 66 9.56 1.76 -7.50
N VAL A 67 9.19 2.59 -8.46
CA VAL A 67 8.22 2.23 -9.51
C VAL A 67 8.65 0.92 -10.18
N GLY A 68 7.71 -0.01 -10.31
CA GLY A 68 7.94 -1.33 -10.93
C GLY A 68 8.51 -2.39 -9.98
N VAL A 69 8.83 -2.05 -8.73
CA VAL A 69 9.18 -3.04 -7.71
C VAL A 69 7.94 -3.82 -7.29
N GLY A 70 8.05 -5.15 -7.25
CA GLY A 70 7.01 -6.02 -6.73
C GLY A 70 7.00 -6.04 -5.20
N PHE A 71 5.80 -6.07 -4.61
CA PHE A 71 5.64 -6.33 -3.17
C PHE A 71 4.59 -7.41 -2.93
N SER A 72 4.91 -8.35 -2.05
CA SER A 72 3.98 -9.42 -1.68
C SER A 72 4.15 -9.86 -0.22
N THR A 73 3.08 -10.43 0.33
CA THR A 73 3.07 -11.00 1.68
C THR A 73 2.45 -12.38 1.71
N GLN A 74 2.91 -13.22 2.63
CA GLN A 74 2.29 -14.51 2.93
C GLN A 74 2.30 -14.74 4.45
N LYS A 75 1.14 -15.01 5.02
CA LYS A 75 1.00 -15.39 6.42
C LYS A 75 0.79 -16.89 6.53
N GLY A 76 1.71 -17.58 7.16
CA GLY A 76 1.62 -19.05 7.33
C GLY A 76 1.40 -19.75 6.00
N SER A 77 0.34 -20.56 5.92
CA SER A 77 -0.08 -21.29 4.73
C SER A 77 -1.13 -20.54 3.88
N GLU A 78 -1.46 -19.27 4.22
CA GLU A 78 -2.40 -18.49 3.42
C GLU A 78 -1.87 -18.28 2.00
N ALA A 79 -2.77 -17.98 1.07
CA ALA A 79 -2.39 -17.58 -0.28
C ALA A 79 -1.54 -16.31 -0.25
N THR A 80 -0.54 -16.24 -1.12
CA THR A 80 0.26 -15.03 -1.30
C THR A 80 -0.63 -13.87 -1.73
N LYS A 81 -0.49 -12.74 -1.05
CA LYS A 81 -1.13 -11.47 -1.41
C LYS A 81 -0.12 -10.61 -2.15
N ASN A 82 -0.43 -10.28 -3.40
CA ASN A 82 0.34 -9.34 -4.20
C ASN A 82 -0.26 -7.95 -4.07
N TYR A 83 0.60 -6.94 -4.09
CA TYR A 83 0.21 -5.55 -3.93
C TYR A 83 0.67 -4.71 -5.13
N THR A 84 -0.15 -3.75 -5.51
CA THR A 84 0.27 -2.67 -6.40
C THR A 84 0.98 -1.60 -5.58
N VAL A 85 2.17 -1.23 -6.01
CA VAL A 85 2.95 -0.15 -5.37
C VAL A 85 2.48 1.19 -5.90
N ILE A 86 1.98 2.03 -4.99
CA ILE A 86 1.53 3.40 -5.26
C ILE A 86 2.67 4.35 -4.89
N SER A 87 3.17 5.10 -5.87
CA SER A 87 4.26 6.05 -5.70
C SER A 87 3.97 7.44 -6.25
N SER A 88 2.73 7.68 -6.67
CA SER A 88 2.27 8.98 -7.19
C SER A 88 0.82 9.25 -6.83
N LEU A 89 0.48 10.53 -6.84
CA LEU A 89 -0.88 11.01 -6.59
C LEU A 89 -1.85 10.65 -7.73
N GLY A 90 -1.35 10.67 -8.97
CA GLY A 90 -2.18 10.57 -10.16
C GLY A 90 -2.76 11.93 -10.58
N SER A 91 -3.85 11.88 -11.32
CA SER A 91 -4.65 13.06 -11.70
C SER A 91 -6.07 12.94 -11.13
N ALA A 92 -6.81 14.04 -11.09
CA ALA A 92 -8.18 14.09 -10.54
C ALA A 92 -9.13 13.04 -11.13
N SER A 93 -8.95 12.66 -12.39
CA SER A 93 -9.78 11.68 -13.09
C SER A 93 -9.11 10.30 -13.24
N SER A 94 -8.01 10.04 -12.52
CA SER A 94 -7.30 8.77 -12.66
C SER A 94 -8.14 7.59 -12.20
N MET A 95 -8.14 6.54 -13.03
CA MET A 95 -8.78 5.25 -12.78
C MET A 95 -7.83 4.09 -13.10
N THR A 96 -6.53 4.32 -13.01
CA THR A 96 -5.50 3.38 -13.49
C THR A 96 -5.31 2.16 -12.58
N GLY A 97 -5.69 2.26 -11.31
CA GLY A 97 -5.33 1.28 -10.29
C GLY A 97 -3.84 1.29 -9.92
N ALA A 98 -3.06 2.29 -10.37
CA ALA A 98 -1.60 2.33 -10.22
C ALA A 98 -1.07 3.62 -9.57
N ASP A 99 -1.92 4.56 -9.25
CA ASP A 99 -1.65 5.80 -8.50
C ASP A 99 -2.74 6.00 -7.44
N LEU A 100 -2.55 6.96 -6.54
CA LEU A 100 -3.42 7.11 -5.37
C LEU A 100 -4.89 7.35 -5.77
N GLN A 101 -5.17 8.33 -6.63
CA GLN A 101 -6.54 8.58 -7.12
C GLN A 101 -7.06 7.41 -7.94
N GLY A 102 -6.18 6.77 -8.72
CA GLY A 102 -6.49 5.65 -9.59
C GLY A 102 -6.94 4.38 -8.88
N ILE A 103 -6.77 4.27 -7.56
CA ILE A 103 -7.31 3.16 -6.76
C ILE A 103 -8.82 3.01 -6.98
N ASN A 104 -9.54 4.09 -7.31
CA ASN A 104 -10.95 4.05 -7.68
C ASN A 104 -11.24 3.14 -8.90
N GLY A 105 -10.25 2.89 -9.76
CA GLY A 105 -10.38 1.95 -10.87
C GLY A 105 -10.33 0.47 -10.49
N ASN A 106 -9.89 0.14 -9.27
CA ASN A 106 -9.89 -1.24 -8.77
C ASN A 106 -10.01 -1.29 -7.25
N LEU A 107 -11.22 -1.17 -6.74
CA LEU A 107 -11.54 -1.12 -5.31
C LEU A 107 -11.32 -2.44 -4.55
N SER A 108 -11.04 -3.53 -5.27
CA SER A 108 -10.73 -4.84 -4.68
C SER A 108 -9.23 -5.14 -4.63
N GLY A 109 -8.39 -4.25 -5.19
CA GLY A 109 -6.94 -4.40 -5.23
C GLY A 109 -6.28 -4.28 -3.86
N ASN A 110 -5.10 -4.87 -3.72
CA ASN A 110 -4.25 -4.62 -2.56
C ASN A 110 -3.17 -3.60 -2.96
N TYR A 111 -2.93 -2.61 -2.11
CA TYR A 111 -2.05 -1.49 -2.39
C TYR A 111 -1.08 -1.24 -1.25
N VAL A 112 0.11 -0.77 -1.59
CA VAL A 112 1.10 -0.26 -0.62
C VAL A 112 1.64 1.06 -1.12
N LEU A 113 1.98 1.98 -0.20
CA LEU A 113 2.77 3.15 -0.57
C LEU A 113 4.23 2.74 -0.75
N GLY A 114 4.84 3.15 -1.85
CA GLY A 114 6.27 2.97 -2.12
C GLY A 114 7.13 4.17 -1.73
N THR A 115 6.49 5.32 -1.53
CA THR A 115 7.11 6.60 -1.13
C THR A 115 6.08 7.49 -0.46
N ASP A 116 6.53 8.56 0.20
CA ASP A 116 5.64 9.64 0.63
C ASP A 116 4.99 10.32 -0.58
N ILE A 117 3.72 10.70 -0.48
CA ILE A 117 2.99 11.37 -1.56
C ILE A 117 2.65 12.79 -1.12
N ASP A 118 3.08 13.77 -1.92
CA ASP A 118 2.58 15.13 -1.81
C ASP A 118 1.26 15.25 -2.56
N ALA A 119 0.18 15.45 -1.81
CA ALA A 119 -1.17 15.63 -2.31
C ALA A 119 -1.66 17.07 -2.17
N SER A 120 -0.76 18.04 -1.90
CA SER A 120 -1.11 19.44 -1.68
C SER A 120 -1.83 20.08 -2.88
N GLY A 121 -1.54 19.63 -4.11
CA GLY A 121 -2.21 20.11 -5.31
C GLY A 121 -3.69 19.70 -5.44
N THR A 122 -4.17 18.79 -4.58
CA THR A 122 -5.57 18.30 -4.67
C THR A 122 -6.61 19.38 -4.38
N TRP A 123 -6.27 20.47 -3.70
CA TRP A 123 -7.20 21.56 -3.42
C TRP A 123 -7.80 22.22 -4.67
N GLU A 124 -7.09 22.17 -5.82
CA GLU A 124 -7.58 22.69 -7.10
C GLU A 124 -8.41 21.68 -7.89
N TRP A 125 -8.45 20.43 -7.47
CA TRP A 125 -9.11 19.36 -8.22
C TRP A 125 -10.63 19.46 -8.16
N ASN A 126 -11.27 18.93 -9.20
CA ASN A 126 -12.73 18.77 -9.27
C ASN A 126 -13.50 20.07 -8.99
N GLY A 127 -12.98 21.21 -9.48
CA GLY A 127 -13.60 22.52 -9.24
C GLY A 127 -13.51 22.96 -7.78
N TYR A 128 -12.36 22.70 -7.15
CA TYR A 128 -12.05 23.00 -5.74
C TYR A 128 -12.74 22.10 -4.70
N THR A 129 -13.30 20.95 -5.11
CA THR A 129 -13.84 19.96 -4.16
C THR A 129 -12.78 18.97 -3.71
N GLY A 130 -11.62 18.97 -4.34
CA GLY A 130 -10.48 18.18 -3.88
C GLY A 130 -10.38 16.79 -4.48
N PHE A 131 -9.74 15.92 -3.77
CA PHE A 131 -9.53 14.51 -4.11
C PHE A 131 -10.85 13.74 -4.03
N ASP A 132 -11.15 12.92 -5.03
CA ASP A 132 -12.33 12.05 -4.98
C ASP A 132 -12.09 10.90 -3.98
N PRO A 133 -12.90 10.77 -2.92
CA PRO A 133 -12.76 9.70 -1.95
C PRO A 133 -12.71 8.32 -2.62
N ILE A 134 -11.78 7.48 -2.17
CA ILE A 134 -11.68 6.10 -2.67
C ILE A 134 -12.91 5.31 -2.23
N GLY A 135 -13.63 4.76 -3.20
CA GLY A 135 -14.88 4.06 -2.94
C GLY A 135 -16.07 4.99 -2.66
N PHE A 136 -16.05 6.19 -3.22
CA PHE A 136 -17.11 7.17 -3.08
C PHE A 136 -18.46 6.65 -3.62
N TYR A 137 -19.53 6.84 -2.84
CA TYR A 137 -20.88 6.49 -3.22
C TYR A 137 -21.47 7.58 -4.14
N ASN A 138 -21.59 7.31 -5.43
CA ASN A 138 -22.27 8.21 -6.35
C ASN A 138 -23.80 7.97 -6.30
N THR A 139 -24.53 8.88 -5.65
CA THR A 139 -26.00 8.83 -5.52
C THR A 139 -26.75 8.90 -6.85
N ASN A 140 -26.09 9.29 -7.95
CA ASN A 140 -26.68 9.35 -9.29
C ASN A 140 -26.67 7.99 -10.02
N LEU A 141 -25.97 6.99 -9.48
CA LEU A 141 -26.06 5.62 -9.99
C LEU A 141 -27.20 4.89 -9.25
N SER A 142 -27.91 4.05 -10.01
CA SER A 142 -29.08 3.31 -9.49
C SER A 142 -28.81 2.67 -8.13
N PRO A 143 -29.75 2.71 -7.17
CA PRO A 143 -29.56 2.21 -5.80
C PRO A 143 -29.21 0.72 -5.71
N MET A 144 -29.25 -0.02 -6.81
CA MET A 144 -29.02 -1.47 -6.82
C MET A 144 -27.55 -1.91 -6.82
N ASP A 145 -26.56 -0.99 -6.95
CA ASP A 145 -25.15 -1.38 -7.06
C ASP A 145 -24.22 -0.72 -6.03
N SER A 146 -24.75 -0.36 -4.87
CA SER A 146 -23.95 0.17 -3.75
C SER A 146 -22.84 -0.79 -3.28
N SER A 147 -22.94 -2.07 -3.64
CA SER A 147 -21.95 -3.09 -3.23
C SER A 147 -20.62 -2.99 -3.97
N GLN A 148 -20.58 -2.34 -5.12
CA GLN A 148 -19.40 -2.25 -5.98
C GLN A 148 -18.52 -1.02 -5.70
N GLN A 149 -19.01 -0.06 -4.94
CA GLN A 149 -18.33 1.23 -4.73
C GLN A 149 -17.52 1.32 -3.43
N ALA A 150 -17.61 0.33 -2.56
CA ALA A 150 -16.80 0.31 -1.35
C ALA A 150 -15.39 -0.24 -1.62
N PHE A 151 -14.37 0.39 -1.05
CA PHE A 151 -13.04 -0.18 -1.02
C PHE A 151 -13.07 -1.49 -0.18
N ARG A 152 -12.66 -2.60 -0.79
CA ARG A 152 -12.65 -3.93 -0.19
C ARG A 152 -11.27 -4.57 -0.16
N GLY A 153 -10.29 -3.91 -0.75
CA GLY A 153 -8.91 -4.34 -0.79
C GLY A 153 -8.17 -4.10 0.52
N ARG A 154 -6.86 -4.10 0.43
CA ARG A 154 -5.95 -3.71 1.51
C ARG A 154 -5.18 -2.48 1.06
N PHE A 155 -4.95 -1.57 2.01
CA PHE A 155 -4.05 -0.45 1.82
C PHE A 155 -3.08 -0.41 3.01
N ASP A 156 -1.78 -0.44 2.72
CA ASP A 156 -0.74 -0.35 3.72
C ASP A 156 0.24 0.78 3.36
N GLY A 157 0.43 1.69 4.29
CA GLY A 157 1.32 2.83 4.08
C GLY A 157 2.80 2.49 4.09
N LEU A 158 3.20 1.32 4.59
CA LEU A 158 4.61 0.90 4.74
C LEU A 158 5.51 1.97 5.39
N GLY A 159 4.95 2.74 6.33
CA GLY A 159 5.64 3.84 7.02
C GLY A 159 5.60 5.19 6.29
N HIS A 160 5.02 5.26 5.11
CA HIS A 160 4.90 6.48 4.33
C HIS A 160 3.67 7.31 4.69
N ALA A 161 3.70 8.59 4.31
CA ALA A 161 2.65 9.56 4.54
C ALA A 161 2.07 10.10 3.22
N ILE A 162 0.81 10.50 3.27
CA ILE A 162 0.15 11.31 2.25
C ILE A 162 -0.03 12.70 2.89
N ASN A 163 0.60 13.71 2.31
CA ASN A 163 0.66 15.06 2.88
C ASN A 163 -0.20 16.03 2.08
N GLY A 164 -0.91 16.94 2.76
CA GLY A 164 -1.64 18.03 2.14
C GLY A 164 -2.88 17.61 1.35
N LEU A 165 -3.44 16.43 1.61
CA LEU A 165 -4.65 15.97 0.95
C LEU A 165 -5.83 16.88 1.29
N SER A 166 -6.50 17.43 0.26
CA SER A 166 -7.73 18.21 0.37
C SER A 166 -8.92 17.40 -0.14
N ILE A 167 -9.96 17.30 0.68
CA ILE A 167 -11.25 16.70 0.35
C ILE A 167 -12.32 17.61 0.93
N GLU A 168 -13.19 18.16 0.09
CA GLU A 168 -14.35 18.93 0.57
C GLU A 168 -15.63 18.13 0.34
N SER A 169 -16.44 18.05 1.39
CA SER A 169 -17.78 17.47 1.27
C SER A 169 -18.72 18.52 0.68
N MET A 170 -19.31 18.23 -0.46
CA MET A 170 -20.38 19.09 -1.05
C MET A 170 -21.73 18.97 -0.35
N TYR A 171 -21.80 18.23 0.75
CA TYR A 171 -23.03 18.09 1.53
C TYR A 171 -22.94 18.92 2.81
N GLN A 172 -23.55 20.09 2.79
CA GLN A 172 -24.04 20.80 3.95
C GLN A 172 -25.54 20.49 4.14
#